data_c609d95941cbe66e3af55b06977fb9bd
#
_entry.id   c609d95941cbe66e3af55b06977fb9bd
#
_cell.length_a   1.000
_cell.length_b   1.000
_cell.length_c   1.000
_cell.angle_alpha   90.00
_cell.angle_beta   90.00
_cell.angle_gamma   90.00
#
_symmetry.space_group_name_H-M   'P 1'
#
loop_
_entity.id
_entity.type
_entity.pdbx_description
1 polymer ?
#
loop_
_entity_poly.entity_id
_entity_poly.type
_entity_poly.pdbx_seq_one_letter_code
_entity_poly.pdbx_strand_id
1 'polypeptide(L)'
;EXSTWETXLLLXSXSPXMEXLTFFHDHTMLILVIITILVGQMLISMLFNKFIHRFLLEGQLIEMIWTILPAVTLIIIALPSLRLLYIMDEIYNPMISVKAIGHQWYWSYEYSDYKTLEFDSYMIPTNELKSFNFRLLDVDNRMMIPFLTQIRLIVTSADVIHSWTIPSLGVKIDGTPGRLNQTSFNINRSSLMYGQCS
;
A
#
# COMPACT_ATOMS: atom_id res chain seq x y z
N GLU A 1 11.71 -7.70 3.04
CA GLU A 1 11.11 -8.35 4.20
C GLU A 1 9.87 -9.17 3.88
N UNK A 2 9.64 -10.07 4.56
CA UNK A 2 8.54 -10.86 4.43
C UNK A 2 7.76 -10.58 5.60
N SER A 3 6.63 -10.86 5.50
CA SER A 3 5.75 -10.68 6.64
C SER A 3 5.81 -11.90 7.56
N THR A 4 5.77 -11.65 8.84
CA THR A 4 5.72 -12.72 9.82
C THR A 4 4.27 -13.16 10.01
N TRP A 5 4.08 -14.43 10.27
CA TRP A 5 2.73 -15.00 10.33
C TRP A 5 1.91 -14.51 11.51
N GLU A 6 2.54 -13.90 12.47
CA GLU A 6 1.83 -13.44 13.68
C GLU A 6 1.42 -11.97 13.62
N THR A 7 1.82 -11.24 12.59
CA THR A 7 1.60 -9.80 12.60
C THR A 7 0.44 -9.36 11.68
N UNK A 8 -0.15 -8.67 12.18
CA UNK A 8 -1.13 -8.02 11.53
C UNK A 8 -0.79 -6.62 11.32
N LEU A 9 0.26 -6.38 11.63
CA LEU A 9 0.72 -5.01 11.53
C LEU A 9 1.30 -4.74 10.15
N LEU A 10 1.46 -3.45 9.83
CA LEU A 10 2.12 -3.08 8.59
C LEU A 10 3.60 -3.44 8.67
N LEU A 11 4.17 -3.72 7.49
CA LEU A 11 5.59 -4.02 7.45
C LEU A 11 6.41 -2.78 7.74
N UNK A 12 7.51 -2.92 8.15
CA UNK A 12 8.39 -1.86 8.46
C UNK A 12 8.66 -1.08 7.25
N SER A 13 8.61 0.10 7.51
CA SER A 13 8.77 1.03 6.40
C SER A 13 10.19 1.07 5.88
N UNK A 14 10.18 1.04 4.69
CA UNK A 14 11.41 1.07 4.10
C UNK A 14 11.64 2.28 3.36
N SER A 15 10.63 3.04 3.18
CA SER A 15 10.72 4.28 2.42
C SER A 15 10.01 5.40 3.14
N PRO A 16 10.34 6.65 2.86
CA PRO A 16 9.56 7.77 3.42
C PRO A 16 8.06 7.72 3.08
N UNK A 17 7.77 7.29 2.04
CA UNK A 17 6.48 7.14 1.62
C UNK A 17 5.77 6.26 2.49
N MET A 18 6.36 5.14 2.76
CA MET A 18 5.71 4.17 3.64
C MET A 18 5.59 4.69 5.07
N GLU A 19 6.52 5.44 5.52
CA GLU A 19 6.41 6.05 6.84
C GLU A 19 5.21 6.97 6.93
N UNK A 20 5.03 7.63 6.00
CA UNK A 20 4.01 8.45 5.92
C UNK A 20 2.77 7.81 5.88
N LEU A 21 2.71 6.76 5.18
CA LEU A 21 1.50 5.92 5.11
C LEU A 21 1.16 5.30 6.45
N THR A 22 2.16 4.87 7.16
CA THR A 22 1.96 4.28 8.48
C THR A 22 1.36 5.30 9.47
N PHE A 23 1.85 6.52 9.46
CA PHE A 23 1.28 7.56 10.31
C PHE A 23 -0.18 7.84 9.95
N PHE A 24 -0.49 7.89 8.67
CA PHE A 24 -1.88 8.07 8.23
C PHE A 24 -2.75 6.92 8.67
N HIS A 25 -2.25 5.71 8.55
CA HIS A 25 -2.98 4.52 9.00
C HIS A 25 -3.30 4.60 10.49
N ASP A 26 -2.33 4.99 11.30
CA ASP A 26 -2.54 5.08 12.75
C ASP A 26 -3.56 6.16 13.10
N HIS A 27 -3.50 7.30 12.40
CA HIS A 27 -4.47 8.38 12.59
C HIS A 27 -5.88 7.89 12.27
N THR A 28 -6.03 7.21 11.14
CA THR A 28 -7.33 6.70 10.72
C THR A 28 -7.85 5.62 11.65
N MET A 29 -6.96 4.73 12.10
CA MET A 29 -7.35 3.65 13.01
C MET A 29 -7.80 4.19 14.36
N LEU A 30 -7.19 5.26 14.85
CA LEU A 30 -7.65 5.89 16.08
C LEU A 30 -9.11 6.35 15.95
N ILE A 31 -9.43 7.00 14.83
CA ILE A 31 -10.80 7.44 14.58
C ILE A 31 -11.76 6.24 14.49
N LEU A 32 -11.33 5.19 13.78
CA LEU A 32 -12.19 4.01 13.62
C LEU A 32 -12.44 3.29 14.95
N VAL A 33 -11.42 3.24 15.82
CA VAL A 33 -11.58 2.63 17.14
C VAL A 33 -12.57 3.44 17.97
N ILE A 34 -12.47 4.76 17.94
CA ILE A 34 -13.40 5.62 18.68
C ILE A 34 -14.84 5.38 18.19
N ILE A 35 -15.04 5.33 16.87
CA ILE A 35 -16.38 5.07 16.33
C ILE A 35 -16.88 3.69 16.73
N THR A 36 -16.01 2.70 16.67
CA THR A 36 -16.40 1.33 17.02
C THR A 36 -16.82 1.22 18.48
N ILE A 37 -16.07 1.87 19.39
CA ILE A 37 -16.40 1.86 20.80
C ILE A 37 -17.74 2.56 21.04
N LEU A 38 -17.93 3.70 20.39
CA LEU A 38 -19.17 4.47 20.56
C LEU A 38 -20.38 3.67 20.09
N VAL A 39 -20.30 3.11 18.88
CA VAL A 39 -21.42 2.34 18.33
C VAL A 39 -21.64 1.06 19.16
N GLY A 40 -20.57 0.39 19.55
CA GLY A 40 -20.69 -0.82 20.36
C GLY A 40 -21.33 -0.54 21.70
N GLN A 41 -20.95 0.58 22.34
CA GLN A 41 -21.57 0.96 23.62
C GLN A 41 -23.05 1.21 23.45
N MET A 42 -23.44 1.91 22.37
CA MET A 42 -24.85 2.16 22.12
C MET A 42 -25.61 0.86 21.90
N LEU A 43 -25.07 -0.06 21.12
CA LEU A 43 -25.74 -1.33 20.85
C LEU A 43 -25.89 -2.16 22.13
N ILE A 44 -24.85 -2.21 22.94
CA ILE A 44 -24.91 -2.98 24.18
C ILE A 44 -25.91 -2.36 25.17
N SER A 45 -25.89 -1.02 25.27
CA SER A 45 -26.81 -0.36 26.19
C SER A 45 -28.27 -0.59 25.82
N MET A 46 -28.56 -0.77 24.53
CA MET A 46 -29.93 -1.05 24.12
C MET A 46 -30.42 -2.42 24.59
N LEU A 47 -29.50 -3.37 24.80
CA LEU A 47 -29.90 -4.68 25.30
C LEU A 47 -30.39 -4.62 26.74
N PHE A 48 -29.92 -3.66 27.52
CA PHE A 48 -30.27 -3.51 28.90
C PHE A 48 -31.20 -2.33 29.19
N ASN A 49 -31.52 -1.54 28.18
CA ASN A 49 -32.36 -0.38 28.30
C ASN A 49 -33.83 -0.80 28.41
N LYS A 50 -34.51 -0.24 29.41
CA LYS A 50 -35.92 -0.54 29.64
C LYS A 50 -36.84 0.64 29.28
N PHE A 51 -36.25 1.74 28.85
CA PHE A 51 -37.07 2.90 28.42
C PHE A 51 -37.57 2.68 27.03
N ILE A 52 -38.80 3.09 26.78
CA ILE A 52 -39.43 2.98 25.47
C ILE A 52 -40.08 4.29 25.08
N HIS A 53 -40.17 4.55 23.79
CA HIS A 53 -40.89 5.69 23.25
C HIS A 53 -41.61 5.22 22.02
N ARG A 54 -42.90 4.85 22.23
CA ARG A 54 -43.67 4.17 21.20
C ARG A 54 -44.25 5.12 20.14
N PHE A 55 -44.20 6.42 20.39
CA PHE A 55 -44.82 7.41 19.49
C PHE A 55 -43.78 8.31 18.84
N LEU A 56 -42.56 7.86 18.76
CA LEU A 56 -41.49 8.63 18.10
C LEU A 56 -41.70 8.61 16.60
N LEU A 57 -42.00 9.77 16.03
CA LEU A 57 -42.26 9.90 14.61
C LEU A 57 -41.06 10.48 13.87
N GLU A 58 -40.31 11.35 14.52
CA GLU A 58 -39.13 11.95 13.92
C GLU A 58 -38.22 12.48 15.02
N GLY A 59 -36.95 12.65 14.67
CA GLY A 59 -35.97 13.21 15.58
C GLY A 59 -35.00 14.07 14.81
N GLN A 60 -35.43 15.26 14.44
CA GLN A 60 -34.66 16.11 13.53
C GLN A 60 -33.35 16.58 14.12
N LEU A 61 -33.33 16.86 15.42
CA LEU A 61 -32.08 17.32 16.07
C LEU A 61 -31.01 16.26 16.07
N ILE A 62 -31.33 15.04 16.49
CA ILE A 62 -30.37 13.99 16.51
C ILE A 62 -29.95 13.59 15.09
N GLU A 63 -30.88 13.66 14.15
CA GLU A 63 -30.58 13.38 12.75
C GLU A 63 -29.55 14.38 12.19
N MET A 64 -29.70 15.65 12.55
CA MET A 64 -28.76 16.68 12.13
C MET A 64 -27.37 16.39 12.72
N ILE A 65 -27.32 15.99 14.00
CA ILE A 65 -26.06 15.71 14.66
C ILE A 65 -25.35 14.53 14.00
N TRP A 66 -26.08 13.42 13.76
CA TRP A 66 -25.42 12.25 13.17
C TRP A 66 -25.09 12.45 11.69
N THR A 67 -25.60 13.49 11.06
CA THR A 67 -25.22 13.85 9.70
C THR A 67 -23.96 14.71 9.69
N ILE A 68 -23.89 15.69 10.57
CA ILE A 68 -22.78 16.65 10.61
C ILE A 68 -21.51 16.01 11.16
N LEU A 69 -21.62 15.21 12.23
CA LEU A 69 -20.42 14.61 12.83
C LEU A 69 -19.67 13.69 11.88
N PRO A 70 -20.32 12.78 11.14
CA PRO A 70 -19.59 12.01 10.15
C PRO A 70 -18.97 12.86 9.04
N ALA A 71 -19.66 13.94 8.63
CA ALA A 71 -19.09 14.82 7.62
C ALA A 71 -17.80 15.48 8.09
N VAL A 72 -17.79 15.96 9.34
CA VAL A 72 -16.58 16.54 9.92
C VAL A 72 -15.49 15.48 10.08
N THR A 73 -15.87 14.28 10.48
CA THR A 73 -14.92 13.18 10.61
C THR A 73 -14.25 12.86 9.27
N LEU A 74 -15.04 12.83 8.20
CA LEU A 74 -14.49 12.57 6.87
C LEU A 74 -13.52 13.66 6.44
N ILE A 75 -13.80 14.92 6.77
CA ILE A 75 -12.86 16.01 6.46
C ILE A 75 -11.56 15.82 7.24
N ILE A 76 -11.64 15.46 8.50
CA ILE A 76 -10.46 15.23 9.33
C ILE A 76 -9.59 14.11 8.74
N ILE A 77 -10.23 13.07 8.19
CA ILE A 77 -9.49 12.00 7.53
C ILE A 77 -8.94 12.45 6.17
N ALA A 78 -9.72 13.24 5.44
CA ALA A 78 -9.36 13.63 4.08
C ALA A 78 -8.12 14.51 4.02
N LEU A 79 -7.93 15.42 4.99
CA LEU A 79 -6.82 16.35 4.92
C LEU A 79 -5.46 15.66 4.91
N PRO A 80 -5.14 14.77 5.85
CA PRO A 80 -3.86 14.05 5.76
C PRO A 80 -3.81 13.09 4.58
N SER A 81 -4.94 12.54 4.16
CA SER A 81 -4.99 11.64 3.01
C SER A 81 -4.60 12.38 1.73
N LEU A 82 -5.12 13.59 1.54
CA LEU A 82 -4.79 14.39 0.36
C LEU A 82 -3.32 14.84 0.41
N ARG A 83 -2.82 15.18 1.58
CA ARG A 83 -1.42 15.55 1.71
C ARG A 83 -0.51 14.38 1.30
N LEU A 84 -0.86 13.18 1.74
CA LEU A 84 -0.09 11.99 1.38
C LEU A 84 -0.16 11.75 -0.13
N LEU A 85 -1.33 11.92 -0.73
CA LEU A 85 -1.50 11.75 -2.16
C LEU A 85 -0.62 12.71 -2.96
N TYR A 86 -0.55 13.97 -2.55
CA TYR A 86 0.31 14.94 -3.22
C TYR A 86 1.80 14.59 -3.08
N ILE A 87 2.18 14.09 -1.91
CA ILE A 87 3.58 13.66 -1.71
C ILE A 87 3.91 12.49 -2.64
N MET A 88 2.98 11.55 -2.82
CA MET A 88 3.19 10.40 -3.70
C MET A 88 3.32 10.82 -5.16
N ASP A 89 2.58 11.86 -5.58
CA ASP A 89 2.62 12.33 -6.96
C ASP A 89 3.80 13.24 -7.25
N GLU A 90 4.51 13.69 -6.23
CA GLU A 90 5.62 14.63 -6.39
C GLU A 90 6.77 13.95 -7.15
N ILE A 91 7.27 14.64 -8.18
CA ILE A 91 8.34 14.11 -9.02
C ILE A 91 9.66 14.69 -8.54
N TYR A 92 10.58 13.81 -8.16
CA TYR A 92 11.94 14.20 -7.78
C TYR A 92 12.88 13.86 -8.93
N ASN A 93 14.01 14.54 -8.98
CA ASN A 93 15.03 14.23 -9.97
C ASN A 93 15.58 12.83 -9.69
N PRO A 94 15.34 11.86 -10.56
CA PRO A 94 15.82 10.51 -10.31
C PRO A 94 17.30 10.38 -10.64
N MET A 95 17.99 9.59 -9.85
CA MET A 95 19.37 9.23 -10.12
C MET A 95 19.44 7.98 -11.02
N ILE A 96 18.47 7.12 -10.91
CA ILE A 96 18.41 5.86 -11.64
C ILE A 96 16.98 5.62 -12.10
N SER A 97 16.84 5.13 -13.33
CA SER A 97 15.54 4.73 -13.88
C SER A 97 15.56 3.23 -14.16
N VAL A 98 14.51 2.55 -13.74
CA VAL A 98 14.33 1.13 -13.99
C VAL A 98 12.95 0.94 -14.62
N LYS A 99 12.89 0.12 -15.66
CA LYS A 99 11.63 -0.23 -16.30
C LYS A 99 11.26 -1.65 -15.94
N ALA A 100 10.06 -1.86 -15.45
CA ALA A 100 9.53 -3.17 -15.11
C ALA A 100 8.41 -3.52 -16.08
N ILE A 101 8.51 -4.65 -16.73
CA ILE A 101 7.55 -5.11 -17.72
C ILE A 101 6.91 -6.40 -17.25
N GLY A 102 5.59 -6.38 -17.07
CA GLY A 102 4.86 -7.56 -16.61
C GLY A 102 4.56 -8.53 -17.72
N HIS A 103 4.67 -9.80 -17.44
CA HIS A 103 4.35 -10.89 -18.34
C HIS A 103 3.57 -11.97 -17.61
N GLN A 104 2.91 -12.84 -18.33
CA GLN A 104 2.32 -14.05 -17.77
C GLN A 104 3.36 -15.17 -17.84
N TRP A 105 4.09 -15.54 -16.80
CA TRP A 105 3.90 -15.06 -15.43
C TRP A 105 5.27 -14.80 -14.83
N TYR A 106 5.87 -13.69 -15.21
CA TYR A 106 7.18 -13.26 -14.72
C TYR A 106 7.31 -11.77 -14.97
N TRP A 107 8.37 -11.17 -14.45
CA TRP A 107 8.71 -9.77 -14.70
C TRP A 107 10.03 -9.68 -15.44
N SER A 108 10.18 -8.68 -16.31
CA SER A 108 11.46 -8.36 -16.88
C SER A 108 11.84 -6.92 -16.51
N TYR A 109 13.12 -6.69 -16.35
CA TYR A 109 13.65 -5.41 -15.90
C TYR A 109 14.67 -4.88 -16.87
N GLU A 110 14.65 -3.54 -17.08
CA GLU A 110 15.61 -2.85 -17.93
C GLU A 110 16.20 -1.69 -17.17
N TYR A 111 17.53 -1.60 -17.15
CA TYR A 111 18.28 -0.51 -16.54
C TYR A 111 18.93 0.28 -17.67
N SER A 112 18.36 1.40 -18.05
CA SER A 112 18.85 2.13 -19.21
C SER A 112 19.98 3.11 -18.90
N ASP A 113 20.20 3.45 -17.63
CA ASP A 113 21.23 4.42 -17.26
C ASP A 113 22.64 3.84 -17.38
N TYR A 114 22.76 2.55 -17.30
CA TYR A 114 24.02 1.84 -17.52
C TYR A 114 23.86 1.05 -18.80
N LYS A 115 24.98 0.64 -19.40
CA LYS A 115 24.92 -0.14 -20.63
C LYS A 115 23.76 -1.14 -20.56
N THR A 116 22.92 -1.12 -21.58
CA THR A 116 21.68 -1.88 -21.65
C THR A 116 21.70 -3.17 -20.80
N LEU A 117 21.24 -3.07 -19.58
CA LEU A 117 21.14 -4.23 -18.71
C LEU A 117 19.68 -4.67 -18.66
N GLU A 118 19.43 -5.88 -19.13
CA GLU A 118 18.08 -6.45 -19.18
C GLU A 118 18.13 -7.87 -18.65
N PHE A 119 17.09 -8.25 -17.91
CA PHE A 119 16.99 -9.61 -17.44
C PHE A 119 15.55 -9.96 -17.10
N ASP A 120 15.27 -11.26 -17.07
CA ASP A 120 13.98 -11.79 -16.66
C ASP A 120 14.06 -12.28 -15.23
N SER A 121 12.97 -12.13 -14.50
CA SER A 121 12.88 -12.52 -13.10
C SER A 121 11.71 -13.50 -12.96
N TYR A 122 12.03 -14.78 -12.76
CA TYR A 122 11.07 -15.86 -12.62
C TYR A 122 11.00 -16.31 -11.18
N MET A 123 9.79 -16.61 -10.74
CA MET A 123 9.57 -17.19 -9.43
C MET A 123 10.21 -18.58 -9.36
N ILE A 124 10.90 -18.89 -8.27
CA ILE A 124 11.52 -20.19 -8.10
C ILE A 124 10.43 -21.24 -7.95
N PRO A 125 10.44 -22.31 -8.77
CA PRO A 125 9.43 -23.36 -8.64
C PRO A 125 9.51 -24.06 -7.28
N THR A 126 8.36 -24.53 -6.80
CA THR A 126 8.28 -25.14 -5.48
C THR A 126 9.25 -26.34 -5.33
N ASN A 127 9.40 -27.12 -6.39
CA ASN A 127 10.28 -28.29 -6.33
C ASN A 127 11.76 -27.96 -6.33
N GLU A 128 12.13 -26.70 -6.60
CA GLU A 128 13.52 -26.26 -6.59
C GLU A 128 13.85 -25.39 -5.39
N LEU A 129 12.91 -25.19 -4.48
CA LEU A 129 13.11 -24.35 -3.31
C LEU A 129 14.11 -24.99 -2.35
N LYS A 130 15.03 -24.16 -1.86
CA LYS A 130 15.95 -24.56 -0.79
C LYS A 130 15.36 -24.16 0.55
N SER A 131 15.93 -24.67 1.63
CA SER A 131 15.37 -24.47 2.97
C SER A 131 15.29 -22.99 3.37
N PHE A 132 16.14 -22.14 2.81
CA PHE A 132 16.15 -20.72 3.14
C PHE A 132 15.33 -19.86 2.19
N ASN A 133 14.74 -20.45 1.15
CA ASN A 133 13.92 -19.70 0.20
C ASN A 133 12.47 -19.55 0.70
N PHE A 134 11.86 -18.43 0.36
CA PHE A 134 10.45 -18.20 0.65
C PHE A 134 9.61 -18.61 -0.54
N ARG A 135 8.67 -19.49 -0.30
CA ARG A 135 7.77 -19.97 -1.35
C ARG A 135 6.92 -18.82 -1.90
N LEU A 136 6.85 -18.73 -3.23
CA LEU A 136 6.06 -17.74 -3.97
C LEU A 136 6.59 -16.30 -3.84
N LEU A 137 7.75 -16.11 -3.21
CA LEU A 137 8.34 -14.78 -3.07
C LEU A 137 9.72 -14.70 -3.70
N ASP A 138 10.51 -15.75 -3.58
CA ASP A 138 11.88 -15.71 -4.10
C ASP A 138 11.90 -15.94 -5.60
N VAL A 139 12.84 -15.25 -6.26
CA VAL A 139 13.02 -15.31 -7.70
C VAL A 139 14.46 -15.69 -8.03
N ASP A 140 14.68 -16.11 -9.28
CA ASP A 140 16.00 -16.48 -9.73
C ASP A 140 16.91 -15.27 -9.93
N ASN A 141 16.37 -14.15 -10.42
CA ASN A 141 17.12 -12.92 -10.63
C ASN A 141 16.41 -11.78 -9.94
N ARG A 142 17.07 -11.16 -8.97
CA ARG A 142 16.47 -10.08 -8.20
C ARG A 142 16.79 -8.73 -8.82
N MET A 143 15.82 -7.82 -8.73
CA MET A 143 16.04 -6.43 -9.11
C MET A 143 16.95 -5.78 -8.07
N MET A 144 18.04 -5.19 -8.54
CA MET A 144 19.05 -4.59 -7.65
C MET A 144 18.98 -3.07 -7.80
N ILE A 145 18.80 -2.39 -6.69
CA ILE A 145 18.79 -0.92 -6.68
C ILE A 145 19.55 -0.42 -5.46
N PRO A 146 20.23 0.74 -5.57
CA PRO A 146 20.98 1.28 -4.43
C PRO A 146 20.04 1.92 -3.41
N PHE A 147 20.46 1.87 -2.14
CA PHE A 147 19.71 2.55 -1.10
C PHE A 147 20.11 4.02 -1.03
N LEU A 148 19.28 4.84 -0.37
CA LEU A 148 19.48 6.28 -0.23
C LEU A 148 19.65 6.98 -1.59
N THR A 149 18.98 6.45 -2.60
CA THR A 149 19.05 6.98 -3.96
C THR A 149 17.64 7.12 -4.50
N GLN A 150 17.36 8.22 -5.19
CA GLN A 150 16.04 8.44 -5.77
C GLN A 150 15.90 7.60 -7.02
N ILE A 151 14.94 6.69 -7.01
CA ILE A 151 14.71 5.74 -8.11
C ILE A 151 13.41 6.13 -8.83
N ARG A 152 13.49 6.14 -10.16
CA ARG A 152 12.28 6.25 -10.98
C ARG A 152 11.95 4.86 -11.52
N LEU A 153 10.75 4.40 -11.21
CA LEU A 153 10.27 3.11 -11.70
C LEU A 153 9.21 3.34 -12.75
N ILE A 154 9.41 2.78 -13.92
CA ILE A 154 8.46 2.84 -15.02
C ILE A 154 7.89 1.45 -15.21
N VAL A 155 6.56 1.33 -15.16
CA VAL A 155 5.91 0.02 -15.19
C VAL A 155 4.97 -0.07 -16.37
N THR A 156 5.05 -1.18 -17.09
CA THR A 156 4.15 -1.47 -18.19
C THR A 156 3.92 -2.98 -18.26
N SER A 157 3.26 -3.42 -19.31
CA SER A 157 2.97 -4.83 -19.51
C SER A 157 3.12 -5.20 -21.00
N ALA A 158 3.52 -6.44 -21.24
CA ALA A 158 3.61 -6.97 -22.59
C ALA A 158 2.34 -7.71 -23.00
N ASP A 159 1.46 -8.05 -22.09
CA ASP A 159 0.27 -8.85 -22.42
C ASP A 159 -0.97 -8.33 -21.69
N VAL A 160 -1.23 -8.74 -20.44
CA VAL A 160 -2.43 -8.33 -19.71
C VAL A 160 -2.04 -7.36 -18.59
N ILE A 161 -3.02 -6.90 -17.84
CA ILE A 161 -2.76 -5.96 -16.74
C ILE A 161 -2.10 -6.73 -15.59
N HIS A 162 -1.03 -6.16 -15.08
CA HIS A 162 -0.32 -6.64 -13.89
C HIS A 162 -0.20 -5.49 -12.91
N SER A 163 0.34 -5.75 -11.72
CA SER A 163 0.57 -4.69 -10.75
C SER A 163 1.86 -4.96 -9.98
N TRP A 164 2.81 -4.06 -10.11
CA TRP A 164 4.10 -4.18 -9.43
C TRP A 164 3.97 -3.60 -8.03
N THR A 165 4.32 -4.39 -7.01
CA THR A 165 4.04 -4.02 -5.63
C THR A 165 5.18 -4.45 -4.72
N ILE A 166 5.64 -3.53 -3.87
CA ILE A 166 6.53 -3.84 -2.75
C ILE A 166 5.90 -3.22 -1.50
N PRO A 167 5.25 -4.02 -0.67
CA PRO A 167 4.52 -3.47 0.48
C PRO A 167 5.37 -2.68 1.46
N SER A 168 6.60 -3.12 1.72
CA SER A 168 7.45 -2.41 2.68
C SER A 168 7.90 -1.04 2.19
N LEU A 169 7.85 -0.80 0.88
CA LEU A 169 8.14 0.51 0.30
C LEU A 169 6.88 1.36 0.14
N GLY A 170 5.72 0.76 0.32
CA GLY A 170 4.46 1.46 0.07
C GLY A 170 4.24 1.77 -1.39
N VAL A 171 4.80 0.95 -2.28
CA VAL A 171 4.70 1.17 -3.72
C VAL A 171 3.78 0.14 -4.34
N LYS A 172 2.81 0.62 -5.10
CA LYS A 172 1.93 -0.23 -5.89
C LYS A 172 1.58 0.54 -7.15
N ILE A 173 1.90 -0.05 -8.31
CA ILE A 173 1.68 0.62 -9.57
C ILE A 173 1.29 -0.40 -10.63
N ASP A 174 0.26 -0.07 -11.40
CA ASP A 174 -0.27 -0.98 -12.41
C ASP A 174 0.61 -1.01 -13.64
N GLY A 175 0.79 -2.20 -14.20
CA GLY A 175 1.41 -2.39 -15.51
C GLY A 175 0.32 -2.62 -16.53
N THR A 176 0.04 -1.61 -17.34
CA THR A 176 -1.03 -1.63 -18.33
C THR A 176 -0.41 -1.72 -19.71
N PRO A 177 -0.88 -2.66 -20.58
CA PRO A 177 -0.34 -2.74 -21.94
C PRO A 177 -0.52 -1.44 -22.70
N GLY A 178 0.53 -0.98 -23.37
CA GLY A 178 0.49 0.23 -24.17
C GLY A 178 0.58 1.51 -23.38
N ARG A 179 0.80 1.44 -22.07
CA ARG A 179 0.90 2.62 -21.21
C ARG A 179 2.12 2.50 -20.31
N LEU A 180 2.79 3.63 -20.09
CA LEU A 180 3.92 3.70 -19.18
C LEU A 180 3.49 4.45 -17.93
N ASN A 181 3.28 3.73 -16.83
CA ASN A 181 3.04 4.35 -15.53
C ASN A 181 4.37 4.54 -14.85
N GLN A 182 4.48 5.59 -14.02
CA GLN A 182 5.73 5.81 -13.33
C GLN A 182 5.49 6.20 -11.88
N THR A 183 6.45 5.86 -11.06
CA THR A 183 6.48 6.26 -9.66
C THR A 183 7.94 6.49 -9.27
N SER A 184 8.11 7.14 -8.15
CA SER A 184 9.44 7.45 -7.64
C SER A 184 9.50 7.07 -6.17
N PHE A 185 10.63 6.51 -5.75
CA PHE A 185 10.80 6.15 -4.35
C PHE A 185 12.27 6.16 -3.97
N ASN A 186 12.49 6.13 -2.67
CA ASN A 186 13.81 6.12 -2.07
C ASN A 186 13.82 5.05 -0.99
N ILE A 187 14.88 4.27 -0.94
CA ILE A 187 14.99 3.18 0.04
C ILE A 187 15.86 3.66 1.20
N ASN A 188 15.33 3.59 2.41
CA ASN A 188 16.01 4.12 3.58
C ASN A 188 17.11 3.22 4.11
N ARG A 189 17.01 1.92 3.87
CA ARG A 189 17.98 0.98 4.41
C ARG A 189 18.18 -0.20 3.46
N SER A 190 19.33 -0.79 3.51
CA SER A 190 19.64 -1.95 2.69
C SER A 190 18.98 -3.19 3.31
N SER A 191 18.30 -3.96 2.49
CA SER A 191 17.66 -5.20 2.91
C SER A 191 17.08 -5.92 1.70
N LEU A 192 16.60 -7.13 1.91
CA LEU A 192 15.81 -7.85 0.92
C LEU A 192 14.35 -7.49 1.13
N MET A 193 13.70 -7.09 0.05
CA MET A 193 12.28 -6.75 0.09
C MET A 193 11.56 -7.61 -0.93
N TYR A 194 10.36 -8.04 -0.57
CA TYR A 194 9.58 -8.94 -1.39
C TYR A 194 8.28 -8.27 -1.80
N GLY A 195 7.79 -8.68 -2.96
CA GLY A 195 6.51 -8.22 -3.46
C GLY A 195 5.87 -9.28 -4.32
N GLN A 196 4.59 -9.13 -4.52
CA GLN A 196 3.83 -10.02 -5.38
C GLN A 196 2.92 -9.19 -6.25
N CYS A 197 2.55 -9.74 -7.41
CA CYS A 197 1.59 -9.09 -8.29
C CYS A 197 0.28 -8.89 -7.51
N SER A 198 -0.22 -7.66 -7.51
CA SER A 198 -1.33 -7.30 -6.63
C SER A 198 -2.59 -6.91 -7.43
#